data_45cd6ff17766658754545fd2be93a804
#
_entry.id   45cd6ff17766658754545fd2be93a804
#
_cell.length_a   1.000
_cell.length_b   1.000
_cell.length_c   1.000
_cell.angle_alpha   90.00
_cell.angle_beta   90.00
_cell.angle_gamma   90.00
#
_symmetry.space_group_name_H-M   'P 1'
#
loop_
_entity.id
_entity.type
_entity.pdbx_description
1 polymer ?
#
loop_
_entity_poly.entity_id
_entity_poly.type
_entity_poly.pdbx_seq_one_letter_code
_entity_poly.pdbx_strand_id
1 'polypeptide(L)'
;MLRIGAALILALALAGCDAVNTMTDGFKHAKAVETDLEGATGVKPNVGFNWRNGSLVQVTVQFPRLIESKSLHDLAAAARESIGREFKQTPESIVLAFAVPK
;
A
#
# COMPACT_ATOMS: atom_id res chain seq x y z
N MET A 1 16.80 -40.59 -7.15
CA MET A 1 15.75 -40.39 -6.13
C MET A 1 15.97 -39.13 -5.29
N LEU A 2 17.14 -38.92 -4.73
CA LEU A 2 17.43 -37.73 -3.95
C LEU A 2 17.28 -36.42 -4.74
N ARG A 3 17.65 -36.44 -6.02
CA ARG A 3 17.54 -35.26 -6.89
C ARG A 3 16.10 -34.87 -7.17
N ILE A 4 15.17 -35.83 -7.27
CA ILE A 4 13.77 -35.58 -7.52
C ILE A 4 13.13 -34.97 -6.29
N GLY A 5 13.47 -35.46 -5.09
CA GLY A 5 12.97 -34.89 -3.85
C GLY A 5 13.43 -33.46 -3.64
N ALA A 6 14.69 -33.14 -3.97
CA ALA A 6 15.21 -31.79 -3.86
C ALA A 6 14.50 -30.82 -4.82
N ALA A 7 14.20 -31.26 -6.05
CA ALA A 7 13.50 -30.45 -7.02
C ALA A 7 12.07 -30.12 -6.55
N LEU A 8 11.38 -31.08 -5.95
CA LEU A 8 10.03 -30.88 -5.41
C LEU A 8 10.03 -29.87 -4.26
N ILE A 9 11.00 -29.95 -3.38
CA ILE A 9 11.13 -29.01 -2.26
C ILE A 9 11.38 -27.59 -2.77
N LEU A 10 12.20 -27.45 -3.81
CA LEU A 10 12.47 -26.15 -4.44
C LEU A 10 11.21 -25.54 -5.05
N ALA A 11 10.39 -26.36 -5.73
CA ALA A 11 9.14 -25.87 -6.32
C ALA A 11 8.16 -25.36 -5.27
N LEU A 12 8.05 -26.06 -4.14
CA LEU A 12 7.20 -25.60 -3.03
C LEU A 12 7.72 -24.31 -2.40
N ALA A 13 9.03 -24.17 -2.26
CA ALA A 13 9.65 -22.97 -1.73
C ALA A 13 9.39 -21.76 -2.65
N LEU A 14 9.44 -21.95 -3.96
CA LEU A 14 9.16 -20.89 -4.93
C LEU A 14 7.70 -20.41 -4.84
N ALA A 15 6.75 -21.34 -4.71
CA ALA A 15 5.34 -20.97 -4.55
C ALA A 15 5.13 -20.18 -3.27
N GLY A 16 5.76 -20.57 -2.17
CA GLY A 16 5.70 -19.84 -0.91
C GLY A 16 6.33 -18.45 -1.01
N CYS A 17 7.44 -18.32 -1.72
CA CYS A 17 8.12 -17.03 -1.95
C CYS A 17 7.25 -16.06 -2.72
N ASP A 18 6.50 -16.51 -3.71
CA ASP A 18 5.61 -15.63 -4.49
C ASP A 18 4.53 -14.99 -3.61
N ALA A 19 3.89 -15.77 -2.73
CA ALA A 19 2.88 -15.24 -1.82
C ALA A 19 3.48 -14.22 -0.86
N VAL A 20 4.65 -14.51 -0.28
CA VAL A 20 5.35 -13.60 0.63
C VAL A 20 5.77 -12.32 -0.10
N ASN A 21 6.26 -12.44 -1.33
CA ASN A 21 6.69 -11.28 -2.12
C ASN A 21 5.53 -10.35 -2.43
N THR A 22 4.35 -10.87 -2.72
CA THR A 22 3.17 -10.04 -2.98
C THR A 22 2.81 -9.19 -1.77
N MET A 23 2.82 -9.75 -0.57
CA MET A 23 2.56 -9.01 0.67
C MET A 23 3.67 -7.99 0.94
N THR A 24 4.93 -8.39 0.78
CA THR A 24 6.08 -7.51 1.00
C THR A 24 6.05 -6.32 0.05
N ASP A 25 5.72 -6.55 -1.23
CA ASP A 25 5.60 -5.49 -2.22
C ASP A 25 4.48 -4.53 -1.86
N GLY A 26 3.34 -5.04 -1.39
CA GLY A 26 2.23 -4.20 -0.93
C GLY A 26 2.65 -3.26 0.19
N PHE A 27 3.37 -3.76 1.19
CA PHE A 27 3.90 -2.93 2.27
C PHE A 27 4.90 -1.89 1.78
N LYS A 28 5.76 -2.26 0.84
CA LYS A 28 6.72 -1.31 0.24
C LYS A 28 5.99 -0.18 -0.49
N HIS A 29 4.95 -0.52 -1.24
CA HIS A 29 4.14 0.47 -1.95
C HIS A 29 3.43 1.39 -0.97
N ALA A 30 2.86 0.84 0.10
CA ALA A 30 2.20 1.63 1.14
C ALA A 30 3.18 2.60 1.80
N LYS A 31 4.39 2.13 2.13
CA LYS A 31 5.42 2.99 2.72
C LYS A 31 5.88 4.08 1.77
N ALA A 32 5.96 3.80 0.47
CA ALA A 32 6.30 4.80 -0.52
C ALA A 32 5.24 5.90 -0.59
N VAL A 33 3.96 5.53 -0.52
CA VAL A 33 2.86 6.51 -0.46
C VAL A 33 2.96 7.35 0.81
N GLU A 34 3.27 6.74 1.96
CA GLU A 34 3.46 7.48 3.21
C GLU A 34 4.54 8.54 3.07
N THR A 35 5.68 8.18 2.47
CA THR A 35 6.79 9.10 2.26
C THR A 35 6.42 10.23 1.30
N ASP A 36 5.74 9.89 0.20
CA ASP A 36 5.29 10.89 -0.78
C ASP A 36 4.36 11.91 -0.13
N LEU A 37 3.39 11.44 0.65
CA LEU A 37 2.41 12.30 1.28
C LEU A 37 3.00 13.11 2.43
N GLU A 38 3.99 12.55 3.13
CA GLU A 38 4.73 13.32 4.12
C GLU A 38 5.44 14.51 3.47
N GLY A 39 6.06 14.28 2.31
CA GLY A 39 6.71 15.36 1.57
C GLY A 39 5.72 16.41 1.09
N ALA A 40 4.52 16.00 0.70
CA ALA A 40 3.49 16.91 0.19
C ALA A 40 2.76 17.69 1.28
N THR A 41 2.58 17.10 2.47
CA THR A 41 1.73 17.67 3.52
C THR A 41 2.50 18.09 4.77
N GLY A 42 3.72 17.59 4.95
CA GLY A 42 4.48 17.77 6.19
C GLY A 42 4.07 16.81 7.30
N VAL A 43 3.09 15.93 7.05
CA VAL A 43 2.59 14.98 8.05
C VAL A 43 2.58 13.59 7.44
N LYS A 44 3.20 12.64 8.13
CA LYS A 44 3.27 11.26 7.64
C LYS A 44 2.00 10.50 7.98
N PRO A 45 1.25 10.02 6.98
CA PRO A 45 0.08 9.19 7.23
C PRO A 45 0.45 7.73 7.44
N ASN A 46 -0.51 6.95 7.94
CA ASN A 46 -0.47 5.48 7.87
C ASN A 46 -1.28 5.04 6.65
N VAL A 47 -0.69 4.21 5.83
CA VAL A 47 -1.34 3.70 4.61
C VAL A 47 -1.61 2.22 4.76
N GLY A 48 -2.88 1.85 4.67
CA GLY A 48 -3.33 0.46 4.66
C GLY A 48 -3.93 0.11 3.30
N PHE A 49 -4.05 -1.18 3.03
CA PHE A 49 -4.62 -1.64 1.78
C PHE A 49 -5.30 -2.99 1.95
N ASN A 50 -6.30 -3.25 1.10
CA ASN A 50 -7.04 -4.51 1.08
C ASN A 50 -7.02 -5.11 -0.31
N TRP A 51 -6.76 -6.41 -0.36
CA TRP A 51 -6.82 -7.22 -1.56
C TRP A 51 -8.01 -8.17 -1.50
N ARG A 52 -8.61 -8.44 -2.66
CA ARG A 52 -9.65 -9.46 -2.80
C ARG A 52 -9.47 -10.14 -4.15
N ASN A 53 -9.24 -11.46 -4.13
CA ASN A 53 -9.08 -12.26 -5.34
C ASN A 53 -8.01 -11.71 -6.29
N GLY A 54 -6.89 -11.24 -5.73
CA GLY A 54 -5.79 -10.69 -6.51
C GLY A 54 -5.98 -9.26 -7.00
N SER A 55 -7.09 -8.62 -6.62
CA SER A 55 -7.36 -7.22 -7.00
C SER A 55 -7.23 -6.30 -5.80
N LEU A 56 -6.65 -5.14 -6.03
CA LEU A 56 -6.54 -4.10 -5.01
C LEU A 56 -7.89 -3.41 -4.87
N VAL A 57 -8.56 -3.64 -3.74
CA VAL A 57 -9.92 -3.13 -3.53
C VAL A 57 -9.90 -1.73 -2.95
N GLN A 58 -9.07 -1.50 -1.94
CA GLN A 58 -9.08 -0.24 -1.22
C GLN A 58 -7.70 0.09 -0.68
N VAL A 59 -7.36 1.38 -0.78
CA VAL A 59 -6.20 1.94 -0.08
C VAL A 59 -6.73 3.00 0.87
N THR A 60 -6.36 2.89 2.15
CA THR A 60 -6.76 3.83 3.19
C THR A 60 -5.55 4.65 3.61
N VAL A 61 -5.68 5.96 3.53
CA VAL A 61 -4.65 6.90 3.97
C VAL A 61 -5.16 7.59 5.22
N GLN A 62 -4.55 7.29 6.37
CA GLN A 62 -4.98 7.83 7.65
C GLN A 62 -3.93 8.80 8.18
N PHE A 63 -4.31 10.05 8.32
CA PHE A 63 -3.46 11.08 8.91
C PHE A 63 -3.68 11.14 10.42
N PRO A 64 -2.62 11.33 11.21
CA PRO A 64 -2.73 11.39 12.68
C PRO A 64 -3.41 12.67 13.18
N ARG A 65 -3.65 13.63 12.29
CA ARG A 65 -4.30 14.91 12.62
C ARG A 65 -4.89 15.53 11.36
N LEU A 66 -5.67 16.57 11.52
CA LEU A 66 -6.21 17.33 10.39
C LEU A 66 -5.05 18.01 9.65
N ILE A 67 -5.17 18.07 8.34
CA ILE A 67 -4.20 18.73 7.48
C ILE A 67 -4.77 20.09 7.07
N GLU A 68 -4.22 21.13 7.63
CA GLU A 68 -4.70 22.50 7.37
C GLU A 68 -3.96 23.19 6.22
N SER A 69 -2.79 22.66 5.85
CA SER A 69 -1.95 23.25 4.80
C SER A 69 -2.48 23.03 3.39
N LYS A 70 -3.43 22.10 3.21
CA LYS A 70 -4.00 21.77 1.91
C LYS A 70 -5.51 21.57 2.03
N SER A 71 -6.25 21.88 0.96
CA SER A 71 -7.67 21.58 0.87
C SER A 71 -7.87 20.07 0.76
N LEU A 72 -9.07 19.60 1.09
CA LEU A 72 -9.45 18.19 0.89
C LEU A 72 -9.31 17.78 -0.57
N HIS A 73 -9.66 18.67 -1.48
CA HIS A 73 -9.52 18.41 -2.91
C HIS A 73 -8.05 18.16 -3.28
N ASP A 74 -7.15 18.98 -2.79
CA ASP A 74 -5.72 18.84 -3.06
C ASP A 74 -5.13 17.61 -2.40
N LEU A 75 -5.58 17.27 -1.18
CA LEU A 75 -5.17 16.05 -0.51
C LEU A 75 -5.63 14.82 -1.28
N ALA A 76 -6.86 14.83 -1.76
CA ALA A 76 -7.39 13.72 -2.56
C ALA A 76 -6.59 13.55 -3.85
N ALA A 77 -6.25 14.65 -4.52
CA ALA A 77 -5.45 14.62 -5.73
C ALA A 77 -4.03 14.07 -5.44
N ALA A 78 -3.41 14.52 -4.37
CA ALA A 78 -2.07 14.06 -3.99
C ALA A 78 -2.08 12.56 -3.65
N ALA A 79 -3.09 12.11 -2.91
CA ALA A 79 -3.24 10.69 -2.57
C ALA A 79 -3.45 9.84 -3.82
N ARG A 80 -4.33 10.26 -4.72
CA ARG A 80 -4.60 9.55 -5.97
C ARG A 80 -3.34 9.44 -6.83
N GLU A 81 -2.61 10.52 -6.95
CA GLU A 81 -1.37 10.54 -7.72
C GLU A 81 -0.31 9.62 -7.13
N SER A 82 -0.08 9.70 -5.82
CA SER A 82 0.92 8.86 -5.14
C SER A 82 0.55 7.38 -5.24
N ILE A 83 -0.69 7.03 -4.96
CA ILE A 83 -1.16 5.64 -5.03
C ILE A 83 -1.05 5.11 -6.46
N GLY A 84 -1.42 5.91 -7.45
CA GLY A 84 -1.30 5.50 -8.86
C GLY A 84 0.14 5.30 -9.31
N ARG A 85 1.08 6.05 -8.73
CA ARG A 85 2.49 5.91 -9.03
C ARG A 85 3.14 4.72 -8.32
N GLU A 86 2.77 4.49 -7.06
CA GLU A 86 3.46 3.52 -6.21
C GLU A 86 2.85 2.11 -6.27
N PHE A 87 1.54 1.99 -6.40
CA PHE A 87 0.89 0.68 -6.51
C PHE A 87 0.78 0.25 -7.98
N LYS A 88 0.90 -1.06 -8.21
CA LYS A 88 0.83 -1.62 -9.57
C LYS A 88 -0.60 -1.68 -10.11
N GLN A 89 -1.60 -1.60 -9.23
CA GLN A 89 -3.01 -1.61 -9.61
C GLN A 89 -3.67 -0.35 -9.09
N THR A 90 -4.71 0.10 -9.80
CA THR A 90 -5.56 1.18 -9.32
C THR A 90 -6.60 0.58 -8.39
N PRO A 91 -6.69 1.05 -7.13
CA PRO A 91 -7.70 0.52 -6.23
C PRO A 91 -9.11 0.95 -6.67
N GLU A 92 -10.12 0.16 -6.27
CA GLU A 92 -11.51 0.53 -6.52
C GLU A 92 -11.91 1.77 -5.73
N SER A 93 -11.34 1.96 -4.54
CA SER A 93 -11.61 3.14 -3.73
C SER A 93 -10.37 3.56 -2.95
N ILE A 94 -10.28 4.86 -2.69
CA ILE A 94 -9.27 5.46 -1.83
C ILE A 94 -10.01 6.16 -0.71
N VAL A 95 -9.65 5.87 0.52
CA VAL A 95 -10.26 6.47 1.71
C VAL A 95 -9.24 7.35 2.41
N LEU A 96 -9.60 8.59 2.65
CA LEU A 96 -8.82 9.50 3.48
C LEU A 96 -9.47 9.59 4.85
N ALA A 97 -8.67 9.43 5.89
CA ALA A 97 -9.15 9.50 7.26
C ALA A 97 -8.23 10.41 8.08
N PHE A 98 -8.81 11.09 9.05
CA PHE A 98 -8.08 12.02 9.91
C PHE A 98 -8.44 11.74 11.35
N ALA A 99 -7.44 11.63 12.22
CA ALA A 99 -7.68 11.57 13.64
C ALA A 99 -7.98 12.99 14.13
N VAL A 100 -9.05 13.14 14.88
CA VAL A 100 -9.45 14.42 15.44
C VAL A 100 -9.07 14.43 16.92
N PRO A 101 -8.23 15.37 17.38
CA PRO A 101 -7.87 15.43 18.79
C PRO A 101 -9.09 15.74 19.65
N LYS A 102 -9.09 15.20 20.87
CA LYS A 102 -10.19 15.42 21.83
C LYS A 102 -10.26 16.86 22.32
#